data_a4819a2a868ae8fdefca590a19e839ee
#
_entry.id   a4819a2a868ae8fdefca590a19e839ee
#
_cell.length_a   1.000
_cell.length_b   1.000
_cell.length_c   1.000
_cell.angle_alpha   90.00
_cell.angle_beta   90.00
_cell.angle_gamma   90.00
#
_symmetry.space_group_name_H-M   'P 1'
#
loop_
_entity.id
_entity.type
_entity.pdbx_description
1 polymer ?
#
loop_
_entity_poly.entity_id
_entity_poly.type
_entity_poly.pdbx_seq_one_letter_code
_entity_poly.pdbx_strand_id
1 'polypeptide(L)'
;MPVRSEDRLGHRKGDAIRISGDYQARALTSDRAAQRFWHEAKFRLIERVAIPSKRERVLDAGCGSGIISQFLSLHAGEVIGVDSNPEAISFASSTYDSPNLQFRLGQFEDLIADQPFDRIYCIEVIEHLYESQATEVLSLFHKITTPGGQLFLTTPNYRSAWPLIEWLLDKFALVATLDEAQHVTQFTRGKLRAILSRAGWRVSDIGTFNGLAPFLAPISRRLALSLEKFEFLCNRVLAENLLFCLCSKEL
;
A
#
# COMPACT_ATOMS: atom_id res chain seq x y z
N MET A 1 -37.56 9.22 15.29
CA MET A 1 -36.47 9.22 14.30
C MET A 1 -35.42 8.24 14.78
N PRO A 2 -35.07 7.18 14.03
CA PRO A 2 -34.05 6.24 14.49
C PRO A 2 -32.67 6.90 14.36
N VAL A 3 -31.92 6.91 15.45
CA VAL A 3 -30.51 7.32 15.53
C VAL A 3 -29.72 6.35 14.64
N ARG A 4 -29.08 6.86 13.58
CA ARG A 4 -28.18 6.09 12.75
C ARG A 4 -26.97 5.71 13.60
N SER A 5 -26.72 4.41 13.72
CA SER A 5 -25.51 3.89 14.37
C SER A 5 -24.29 4.28 13.53
N GLU A 6 -23.54 5.27 13.97
CA GLU A 6 -22.17 5.51 13.49
C GLU A 6 -21.30 4.39 14.08
N ASP A 7 -20.64 3.62 13.21
CA ASP A 7 -19.60 2.72 13.67
C ASP A 7 -18.47 3.55 14.30
N ARG A 8 -17.80 3.00 15.32
CA ARG A 8 -16.78 3.72 16.12
C ARG A 8 -15.63 4.33 15.30
N LEU A 9 -15.52 4.01 14.01
CA LEU A 9 -14.54 4.53 13.05
C LEU A 9 -15.14 5.50 12.02
N GLY A 10 -16.41 5.93 12.16
CA GLY A 10 -17.00 6.98 11.34
C GLY A 10 -17.32 6.59 9.89
N HIS A 11 -17.25 5.31 9.54
CA HIS A 11 -17.73 4.84 8.24
C HIS A 11 -19.25 4.91 8.20
N ARG A 12 -19.80 5.69 7.26
CA ARG A 12 -21.21 5.53 6.90
C ARG A 12 -21.36 4.15 6.29
N LYS A 13 -22.31 3.36 6.79
CA LYS A 13 -22.70 2.10 6.19
C LYS A 13 -23.10 2.37 4.72
N GLY A 14 -22.19 2.12 3.78
CA GLY A 14 -22.35 2.44 2.35
C GLY A 14 -21.07 2.86 1.63
N ASP A 15 -20.03 3.29 2.36
CA ASP A 15 -18.75 3.78 1.79
C ASP A 15 -17.70 2.66 1.63
N ALA A 16 -18.13 1.40 1.47
CA ALA A 16 -17.19 0.32 1.15
C ALA A 16 -16.56 0.57 -0.22
N ILE A 17 -15.23 0.63 -0.25
CA ILE A 17 -14.44 0.74 -1.47
C ILE A 17 -14.84 -0.41 -2.40
N ARG A 18 -15.49 -0.11 -3.53
CA ARG A 18 -15.93 -1.10 -4.51
C ARG A 18 -14.81 -1.40 -5.52
N ILE A 19 -13.71 -1.94 -5.04
CA ILE A 19 -12.66 -2.46 -5.91
C ILE A 19 -12.89 -3.97 -6.05
N SER A 20 -12.91 -4.47 -7.29
CA SER A 20 -12.98 -5.91 -7.57
C SER A 20 -11.84 -6.63 -6.84
N GLY A 21 -12.14 -7.75 -6.18
CA GLY A 21 -11.19 -8.50 -5.37
C GLY A 21 -9.92 -8.94 -6.10
N ASP A 22 -9.97 -9.06 -7.43
CA ASP A 22 -8.85 -9.46 -8.30
C ASP A 22 -8.16 -8.28 -9.01
N TYR A 23 -8.51 -7.02 -8.69
CA TYR A 23 -8.04 -5.82 -9.41
C TYR A 23 -6.51 -5.75 -9.55
N GLN A 24 -5.77 -5.91 -8.47
CA GLN A 24 -4.30 -5.81 -8.49
C GLN A 24 -3.67 -6.94 -9.32
N ALA A 25 -4.21 -8.16 -9.22
CA ALA A 25 -3.74 -9.29 -10.02
C ALA A 25 -3.98 -9.06 -11.52
N ARG A 26 -5.16 -8.55 -11.90
CA ARG A 26 -5.47 -8.18 -13.29
C ARG A 26 -4.60 -7.03 -13.80
N ALA A 27 -4.28 -6.05 -12.97
CA ALA A 27 -3.41 -4.94 -13.37
C ALA A 27 -2.00 -5.40 -13.77
N LEU A 28 -1.46 -6.44 -13.12
CA LEU A 28 -0.17 -7.04 -13.45
C LEU A 28 -0.19 -7.90 -14.73
N THR A 29 -1.34 -8.43 -15.10
CA THR A 29 -1.53 -9.19 -16.34
C THR A 29 -2.11 -8.36 -17.49
N SER A 30 -2.32 -7.05 -17.26
CA SER A 30 -2.89 -6.12 -18.23
C SER A 30 -2.05 -6.05 -19.51
N ASP A 31 -2.70 -5.97 -20.67
CA ASP A 31 -2.05 -5.72 -21.95
C ASP A 31 -1.45 -4.30 -22.03
N ARG A 32 -1.87 -3.39 -21.14
CA ARG A 32 -1.35 -2.02 -21.05
C ARG A 32 0.01 -1.99 -20.37
N ALA A 33 1.08 -1.87 -21.12
CA ALA A 33 2.45 -1.92 -20.62
C ALA A 33 2.74 -0.87 -19.53
N ALA A 34 2.18 0.34 -19.62
CA ALA A 34 2.33 1.37 -18.60
C ALA A 34 1.69 0.96 -17.26
N GLN A 35 0.46 0.42 -17.29
CA GLN A 35 -0.23 -0.05 -16.09
C GLN A 35 0.52 -1.21 -15.42
N ARG A 36 0.94 -2.18 -16.21
CA ARG A 36 1.73 -3.31 -15.72
C ARG A 36 3.04 -2.85 -15.08
N PHE A 37 3.78 -1.94 -15.75
CA PHE A 37 5.02 -1.38 -15.23
C PHE A 37 4.82 -0.62 -13.92
N TRP A 38 3.72 0.15 -13.81
CA TRP A 38 3.32 0.88 -12.61
C TRP A 38 3.14 -0.05 -11.40
N HIS A 39 2.42 -1.15 -11.59
CA HIS A 39 2.19 -2.11 -10.50
C HIS A 39 3.44 -2.92 -10.17
N GLU A 40 4.25 -3.31 -11.16
CA GLU A 40 5.53 -3.99 -10.96
C GLU A 40 6.55 -3.15 -10.18
N ALA A 41 6.48 -1.83 -10.27
CA ALA A 41 7.40 -0.93 -9.57
C ALA A 41 7.35 -1.11 -8.04
N LYS A 42 6.21 -1.50 -7.48
CA LYS A 42 6.05 -1.78 -6.05
C LYS A 42 6.94 -2.96 -5.61
N PHE A 43 6.98 -4.03 -6.39
CA PHE A 43 7.86 -5.19 -6.10
C PHE A 43 9.33 -4.79 -6.16
N ARG A 44 9.73 -4.08 -7.23
CA ARG A 44 11.10 -3.60 -7.38
C ARG A 44 11.51 -2.63 -6.27
N LEU A 45 10.58 -1.82 -5.78
CA LEU A 45 10.81 -0.93 -4.64
C LEU A 45 10.99 -1.74 -3.35
N ILE A 46 10.12 -2.71 -3.06
CA ILE A 46 10.25 -3.60 -1.89
C ILE A 46 11.60 -4.32 -1.91
N GLU A 47 11.99 -4.88 -3.06
CA GLU A 47 13.30 -5.55 -3.23
C GLU A 47 14.48 -4.63 -2.90
N ARG A 48 14.38 -3.33 -3.21
CA ARG A 48 15.46 -2.36 -3.01
C ARG A 48 15.57 -1.86 -1.57
N VAL A 49 14.44 -1.67 -0.89
CA VAL A 49 14.44 -0.90 0.37
C VAL A 49 13.81 -1.62 1.56
N ALA A 50 13.03 -2.66 1.34
CA ALA A 50 12.20 -3.24 2.38
C ALA A 50 11.99 -4.75 2.22
N ILE A 51 12.89 -5.50 1.57
CA ILE A 51 12.75 -6.95 1.43
C ILE A 51 12.80 -7.63 2.81
N PRO A 52 11.85 -8.52 3.17
CA PRO A 52 11.88 -9.22 4.44
C PRO A 52 12.89 -10.37 4.44
N SER A 53 13.21 -10.89 5.59
CA SER A 53 14.04 -12.07 5.77
C SER A 53 13.22 -13.31 6.16
N LYS A 54 13.78 -14.51 5.94
CA LYS A 54 13.14 -15.80 6.30
C LYS A 54 12.90 -15.99 7.80
N ARG A 55 13.33 -15.07 8.64
CA ARG A 55 13.09 -15.10 10.10
C ARG A 55 11.94 -14.17 10.52
N GLU A 56 11.50 -13.29 9.62
CA GLU A 56 10.51 -12.27 9.93
C GLU A 56 9.09 -12.80 9.79
N ARG A 57 8.26 -12.41 10.75
CA ARG A 57 6.81 -12.51 10.71
C ARG A 57 6.25 -11.20 10.19
N VAL A 58 5.54 -11.27 9.08
CA VAL A 58 5.15 -10.14 8.24
C VAL A 58 3.63 -9.99 8.19
N LEU A 59 3.16 -8.75 8.31
CA LEU A 59 1.79 -8.35 8.01
C LEU A 59 1.75 -7.61 6.67
N ASP A 60 0.86 -8.01 5.77
CA ASP A 60 0.43 -7.23 4.61
C ASP A 60 -0.96 -6.64 4.92
N ALA A 61 -0.97 -5.38 5.35
CA ALA A 61 -2.16 -4.68 5.82
C ALA A 61 -2.90 -4.02 4.63
N GLY A 62 -4.13 -4.46 4.37
CA GLY A 62 -4.88 -4.11 3.16
C GLY A 62 -4.35 -4.87 1.95
N CYS A 63 -4.24 -6.20 2.07
CA CYS A 63 -3.55 -7.05 1.09
C CYS A 63 -4.28 -7.16 -0.26
N GLY A 64 -5.55 -6.74 -0.35
CA GLY A 64 -6.35 -6.80 -1.57
C GLY A 64 -6.33 -8.20 -2.19
N SER A 65 -5.96 -8.30 -3.46
CA SER A 65 -5.87 -9.57 -4.20
C SER A 65 -4.78 -10.54 -3.71
N GLY A 66 -3.99 -10.19 -2.70
CA GLY A 66 -2.95 -11.04 -2.10
C GLY A 66 -1.65 -11.14 -2.90
N ILE A 67 -1.51 -10.42 -4.01
CA ILE A 67 -0.34 -10.55 -4.88
C ILE A 67 0.96 -10.06 -4.21
N ILE A 68 0.90 -9.02 -3.38
CA ILE A 68 2.03 -8.55 -2.57
C ILE A 68 2.33 -9.57 -1.47
N SER A 69 1.31 -10.07 -0.77
CA SER A 69 1.48 -11.12 0.26
C SER A 69 2.17 -12.37 -0.32
N GLN A 70 1.76 -12.82 -1.52
CA GLN A 70 2.40 -13.93 -2.23
C GLN A 70 3.88 -13.63 -2.54
N PHE A 71 4.19 -12.44 -3.01
CA PHE A 71 5.58 -12.03 -3.24
C PHE A 71 6.39 -12.03 -1.93
N LEU A 72 5.84 -11.48 -0.85
CA LEU A 72 6.50 -11.44 0.46
C LEU A 72 6.75 -12.84 1.02
N SER A 73 5.85 -13.81 0.78
CA SER A 73 6.00 -15.20 1.26
C SER A 73 7.21 -15.91 0.67
N LEU A 74 7.68 -15.48 -0.50
CA LEU A 74 8.92 -15.99 -1.08
C LEU A 74 10.17 -15.63 -0.27
N HIS A 75 10.07 -14.58 0.58
CA HIS A 75 11.20 -14.00 1.31
C HIS A 75 11.05 -14.07 2.83
N ALA A 76 9.84 -13.99 3.35
CA ALA A 76 9.53 -14.00 4.79
C ALA A 76 9.46 -15.41 5.39
N GLY A 77 9.48 -15.49 6.73
CA GLY A 77 9.23 -16.72 7.48
C GLY A 77 7.74 -17.04 7.56
N GLU A 78 6.92 -16.04 7.84
CA GLU A 78 5.47 -16.09 7.89
C GLU A 78 4.88 -14.80 7.32
N VAL A 79 3.81 -14.91 6.54
CA VAL A 79 3.06 -13.76 6.01
C VAL A 79 1.59 -13.90 6.35
N ILE A 80 1.02 -12.86 6.92
CA ILE A 80 -0.42 -12.72 7.13
C ILE A 80 -0.91 -11.54 6.29
N GLY A 81 -1.75 -11.80 5.30
CA GLY A 81 -2.48 -10.80 4.53
C GLY A 81 -3.84 -10.54 5.17
N VAL A 82 -4.16 -9.28 5.46
CA VAL A 82 -5.46 -8.88 6.05
C VAL A 82 -6.13 -7.86 5.16
N ASP A 83 -7.41 -8.06 4.87
CA ASP A 83 -8.25 -7.10 4.15
C ASP A 83 -9.69 -7.18 4.65
N SER A 84 -10.41 -6.07 4.59
CA SER A 84 -11.83 -5.99 4.95
C SER A 84 -12.76 -6.39 3.81
N ASN A 85 -12.25 -6.53 2.59
CA ASN A 85 -13.02 -6.93 1.41
C ASN A 85 -13.10 -8.46 1.30
N PRO A 86 -14.30 -9.08 1.49
CA PRO A 86 -14.44 -10.53 1.42
C PRO A 86 -14.17 -11.10 0.04
N GLU A 87 -14.43 -10.35 -1.05
CA GLU A 87 -14.14 -10.79 -2.41
C GLU A 87 -12.62 -10.89 -2.65
N ALA A 88 -11.85 -9.91 -2.12
CA ALA A 88 -10.40 -9.90 -2.21
C ALA A 88 -9.79 -11.08 -1.46
N ILE A 89 -10.23 -11.33 -0.23
CA ILE A 89 -9.75 -12.46 0.58
C ILE A 89 -10.13 -13.81 -0.05
N SER A 90 -11.35 -13.93 -0.58
CA SER A 90 -11.79 -15.14 -1.29
C SER A 90 -10.90 -15.41 -2.51
N PHE A 91 -10.64 -14.37 -3.32
CA PHE A 91 -9.74 -14.47 -4.47
C PHE A 91 -8.32 -14.86 -4.04
N ALA A 92 -7.74 -14.15 -3.08
CA ALA A 92 -6.39 -14.38 -2.59
C ALA A 92 -6.20 -15.81 -2.06
N SER A 93 -7.14 -16.27 -1.20
CA SER A 93 -7.09 -17.62 -0.61
C SER A 93 -7.28 -18.74 -1.63
N SER A 94 -8.03 -18.50 -2.72
CA SER A 94 -8.21 -19.49 -3.78
C SER A 94 -7.08 -19.50 -4.81
N THR A 95 -6.31 -18.42 -4.89
CA THR A 95 -5.28 -18.22 -5.94
C THR A 95 -3.88 -18.56 -5.44
N TYR A 96 -3.58 -18.26 -4.17
CA TYR A 96 -2.24 -18.42 -3.62
C TYR A 96 -2.23 -19.44 -2.49
N ASP A 97 -1.44 -20.48 -2.67
CA ASP A 97 -1.22 -21.56 -1.70
C ASP A 97 0.28 -21.65 -1.39
N SER A 98 0.68 -21.14 -0.23
CA SER A 98 2.05 -21.23 0.27
C SER A 98 2.02 -21.59 1.76
N PRO A 99 2.90 -22.50 2.23
CA PRO A 99 2.83 -23.04 3.59
C PRO A 99 3.04 -21.98 4.70
N ASN A 100 3.64 -20.85 4.35
CA ASN A 100 3.92 -19.72 5.24
C ASN A 100 3.06 -18.48 4.94
N LEU A 101 1.96 -18.62 4.18
CA LEU A 101 1.07 -17.52 3.80
C LEU A 101 -0.36 -17.81 4.28
N GLN A 102 -0.95 -16.85 4.98
CA GLN A 102 -2.34 -16.92 5.43
C GLN A 102 -3.07 -15.61 5.04
N PHE A 103 -4.31 -15.73 4.58
CA PHE A 103 -5.21 -14.61 4.34
C PHE A 103 -6.32 -14.59 5.38
N ARG A 104 -6.64 -13.40 5.90
CA ARG A 104 -7.68 -13.19 6.92
C ARG A 104 -8.61 -12.06 6.52
N LEU A 105 -9.90 -12.34 6.53
CA LEU A 105 -10.94 -11.31 6.46
C LEU A 105 -11.08 -10.67 7.84
N GLY A 106 -10.92 -9.35 7.95
CA GLY A 106 -11.08 -8.65 9.22
C GLY A 106 -10.62 -7.21 9.17
N GLN A 107 -10.73 -6.56 10.32
CA GLN A 107 -10.22 -5.22 10.56
C GLN A 107 -8.82 -5.28 11.21
N PHE A 108 -8.07 -4.19 11.16
CA PHE A 108 -6.73 -4.17 11.75
C PHE A 108 -6.76 -4.30 13.29
N GLU A 109 -7.85 -3.87 13.92
CA GLU A 109 -8.07 -3.98 15.37
C GLU A 109 -8.11 -5.43 15.85
N ASP A 110 -8.53 -6.35 15.00
CA ASP A 110 -8.60 -7.78 15.31
C ASP A 110 -7.20 -8.38 15.54
N LEU A 111 -6.15 -7.71 15.03
CA LEU A 111 -4.75 -8.14 15.13
C LEU A 111 -4.10 -7.83 16.50
N ILE A 112 -4.76 -7.10 17.40
CA ILE A 112 -4.21 -6.74 18.72
C ILE A 112 -3.90 -7.97 19.56
N ALA A 113 -4.65 -9.04 19.39
CA ALA A 113 -4.48 -10.31 20.12
C ALA A 113 -3.41 -11.23 19.52
N ASP A 114 -2.89 -10.89 18.34
CA ASP A 114 -1.89 -11.67 17.64
C ASP A 114 -0.50 -11.52 18.27
N GLN A 115 0.41 -12.45 17.93
CA GLN A 115 1.83 -12.26 18.19
C GLN A 115 2.31 -11.04 17.37
N PRO A 116 3.23 -10.22 17.92
CA PRO A 116 3.76 -9.06 17.22
C PRO A 116 4.41 -9.40 15.88
N PHE A 117 4.42 -8.42 14.97
CA PHE A 117 5.02 -8.54 13.66
C PHE A 117 6.40 -7.88 13.63
N ASP A 118 7.35 -8.50 12.94
CA ASP A 118 8.68 -7.91 12.72
C ASP A 118 8.65 -6.83 11.65
N ARG A 119 7.72 -6.99 10.69
CA ARG A 119 7.54 -6.03 9.61
C ARG A 119 6.09 -5.94 9.17
N ILE A 120 5.64 -4.72 8.92
CA ILE A 120 4.31 -4.43 8.37
C ILE A 120 4.49 -3.74 7.02
N TYR A 121 3.72 -4.19 6.03
CA TYR A 121 3.54 -3.53 4.75
C TYR A 121 2.14 -2.93 4.71
N CYS A 122 2.02 -1.68 4.24
CA CYS A 122 0.76 -0.95 4.09
C CYS A 122 0.83 -0.19 2.75
N ILE A 123 0.35 -0.82 1.68
CA ILE A 123 0.60 -0.40 0.30
C ILE A 123 -0.67 0.16 -0.33
N GLU A 124 -0.72 1.50 -0.48
CA GLU A 124 -1.88 2.22 -1.03
C GLU A 124 -3.17 1.92 -0.24
N VAL A 125 -3.13 2.15 1.07
CA VAL A 125 -4.26 1.93 1.99
C VAL A 125 -4.62 3.21 2.76
N ILE A 126 -3.63 3.93 3.30
CA ILE A 126 -3.89 5.03 4.24
C ILE A 126 -4.58 6.23 3.60
N GLU A 127 -4.49 6.41 2.28
CA GLU A 127 -5.21 7.44 1.53
C GLU A 127 -6.73 7.28 1.55
N HIS A 128 -7.21 6.07 1.80
CA HIS A 128 -8.63 5.75 1.92
C HIS A 128 -9.19 6.02 3.32
N LEU A 129 -8.35 6.41 4.26
CA LEU A 129 -8.70 6.72 5.64
C LEU A 129 -8.69 8.24 5.88
N TYR A 130 -9.60 8.74 6.71
CA TYR A 130 -9.48 10.11 7.23
C TYR A 130 -8.19 10.25 8.04
N GLU A 131 -7.64 11.47 8.15
CA GLU A 131 -6.35 11.71 8.81
C GLU A 131 -6.30 11.19 10.26
N SER A 132 -7.41 11.31 11.00
CA SER A 132 -7.53 10.75 12.36
C SER A 132 -7.42 9.23 12.35
N GLN A 133 -8.17 8.58 11.47
CA GLN A 133 -8.17 7.12 11.32
C GLN A 133 -6.80 6.61 10.86
N ALA A 134 -6.17 7.28 9.88
CA ALA A 134 -4.82 6.94 9.45
C ALA A 134 -3.82 7.02 10.63
N THR A 135 -3.95 8.04 11.50
CA THR A 135 -3.12 8.17 12.69
C THR A 135 -3.38 7.04 13.68
N GLU A 136 -4.65 6.67 13.91
CA GLU A 136 -5.04 5.57 14.80
C GLU A 136 -4.52 4.22 14.30
N VAL A 137 -4.71 3.92 12.99
CA VAL A 137 -4.21 2.69 12.37
C VAL A 137 -2.69 2.61 12.42
N LEU A 138 -1.98 3.70 12.12
CA LEU A 138 -0.51 3.73 12.21
C LEU A 138 -0.02 3.56 13.66
N SER A 139 -0.75 4.09 14.66
CA SER A 139 -0.46 3.87 16.08
C SER A 139 -0.73 2.42 16.50
N LEU A 140 -1.78 1.80 15.95
CA LEU A 140 -2.06 0.39 16.13
C LEU A 140 -0.94 -0.47 15.55
N PHE A 141 -0.50 -0.17 14.32
CA PHE A 141 0.64 -0.87 13.70
C PHE A 141 1.90 -0.75 14.54
N HIS A 142 2.17 0.44 15.10
CA HIS A 142 3.29 0.61 16.03
C HIS A 142 3.14 -0.29 17.27
N LYS A 143 1.94 -0.42 17.83
CA LYS A 143 1.67 -1.26 19.00
C LYS A 143 1.93 -2.74 18.74
N ILE A 144 1.46 -3.25 17.58
CA ILE A 144 1.56 -4.67 17.20
C ILE A 144 2.89 -5.04 16.52
N THR A 145 3.82 -4.11 16.40
CA THR A 145 5.17 -4.35 15.85
C THR A 145 6.15 -4.67 17.01
N THR A 146 7.08 -5.59 16.77
CA THR A 146 8.17 -5.91 17.71
C THR A 146 9.07 -4.70 17.94
N PRO A 147 9.76 -4.57 19.12
CA PRO A 147 10.83 -3.60 19.27
C PRO A 147 11.90 -3.78 18.17
N GLY A 148 12.32 -2.70 17.54
CA GLY A 148 13.22 -2.73 16.38
C GLY A 148 12.56 -3.15 15.06
N GLY A 149 11.28 -3.53 15.06
CA GLY A 149 10.52 -3.90 13.86
C GLY A 149 10.23 -2.69 12.96
N GLN A 150 9.74 -2.94 11.76
CA GLN A 150 9.65 -1.94 10.69
C GLN A 150 8.24 -1.84 10.09
N LEU A 151 7.91 -0.65 9.63
CA LEU A 151 6.77 -0.37 8.76
C LEU A 151 7.27 0.13 7.42
N PHE A 152 6.83 -0.52 6.34
CA PHE A 152 6.95 -0.03 4.98
C PHE A 152 5.58 0.35 4.45
N LEU A 153 5.42 1.58 3.95
CA LEU A 153 4.16 2.02 3.37
C LEU A 153 4.36 2.81 2.08
N THR A 154 3.32 2.79 1.23
CA THR A 154 3.21 3.64 0.05
C THR A 154 1.87 4.34 0.01
N THR A 155 1.80 5.51 -0.65
CA THR A 155 0.57 6.28 -0.86
C THR A 155 0.77 7.29 -2.00
N PRO A 156 -0.29 7.75 -2.69
CA PRO A 156 -0.19 8.80 -3.70
C PRO A 156 0.43 10.09 -3.18
N ASN A 157 1.23 10.75 -4.03
CA ASN A 157 1.90 12.02 -3.72
C ASN A 157 1.14 13.20 -4.33
N TYR A 158 0.39 13.92 -3.56
CA TYR A 158 -0.40 15.07 -4.03
C TYR A 158 0.42 16.35 -4.28
N ARG A 159 1.76 16.31 -4.13
CA ARG A 159 2.68 17.35 -4.61
C ARG A 159 3.43 16.97 -5.90
N SER A 160 2.88 16.03 -6.67
CA SER A 160 3.43 15.57 -7.96
C SER A 160 2.47 15.87 -9.10
N ALA A 161 2.68 15.22 -10.25
CA ALA A 161 1.72 15.20 -11.34
C ALA A 161 0.52 14.25 -11.08
N TRP A 162 0.49 13.52 -9.95
CA TRP A 162 -0.55 12.57 -9.62
C TRP A 162 -1.98 13.14 -9.75
N PRO A 163 -2.31 14.32 -9.20
CA PRO A 163 -3.67 14.87 -9.32
C PRO A 163 -4.11 15.09 -10.78
N LEU A 164 -3.17 15.45 -11.66
CA LEU A 164 -3.44 15.58 -13.10
C LEU A 164 -3.63 14.20 -13.76
N ILE A 165 -2.81 13.23 -13.39
CA ILE A 165 -2.90 11.86 -13.89
C ILE A 165 -4.23 11.24 -13.46
N GLU A 166 -4.59 11.34 -12.19
CA GLU A 166 -5.85 10.87 -11.61
C GLU A 166 -7.04 11.47 -12.38
N TRP A 167 -7.08 12.79 -12.54
CA TRP A 167 -8.12 13.47 -13.30
C TRP A 167 -8.21 13.00 -14.77
N LEU A 168 -7.07 12.77 -15.45
CA LEU A 168 -7.05 12.25 -16.82
C LEU A 168 -7.57 10.80 -16.88
N LEU A 169 -7.17 9.96 -15.94
CA LEU A 169 -7.61 8.57 -15.86
C LEU A 169 -9.13 8.47 -15.67
N ASP A 170 -9.68 9.29 -14.79
CA ASP A 170 -11.13 9.37 -14.52
C ASP A 170 -11.89 9.91 -15.74
N LYS A 171 -11.42 11.02 -16.31
CA LYS A 171 -12.06 11.67 -17.46
C LYS A 171 -12.17 10.76 -18.69
N PHE A 172 -11.18 9.91 -18.91
CA PHE A 172 -11.15 9.02 -20.08
C PHE A 172 -11.57 7.59 -19.77
N ALA A 173 -12.08 7.31 -18.54
CA ALA A 173 -12.46 5.98 -18.06
C ALA A 173 -11.38 4.91 -18.37
N LEU A 174 -10.11 5.29 -18.27
CA LEU A 174 -8.97 4.43 -18.59
C LEU A 174 -8.64 3.41 -17.50
N VAL A 175 -9.14 3.63 -16.29
CA VAL A 175 -9.15 2.69 -15.16
C VAL A 175 -10.59 2.50 -14.75
N ALA A 176 -10.92 1.37 -14.10
CA ALA A 176 -12.20 1.23 -13.41
C ALA A 176 -12.35 2.47 -12.51
N THR A 177 -13.44 3.21 -12.71
CA THR A 177 -13.69 4.50 -12.06
C THR A 177 -13.31 4.40 -10.59
N LEU A 178 -12.16 4.98 -10.24
CA LEU A 178 -11.88 5.33 -8.86
C LEU A 178 -12.86 6.47 -8.59
N ASP A 179 -13.97 6.20 -7.91
CA ASP A 179 -14.84 7.27 -7.47
C ASP A 179 -13.98 8.31 -6.76
N GLU A 180 -14.11 9.61 -7.14
CA GLU A 180 -13.35 10.73 -6.53
C GLU A 180 -13.44 10.73 -4.98
N ALA A 181 -14.42 10.03 -4.42
CA ALA A 181 -14.62 9.81 -2.99
C ALA A 181 -13.67 8.79 -2.35
N GLN A 182 -12.83 8.05 -3.09
CA GLN A 182 -12.03 6.97 -2.51
C GLN A 182 -10.74 7.46 -1.83
N HIS A 183 -10.11 8.55 -2.32
CA HIS A 183 -8.94 9.14 -1.69
C HIS A 183 -9.35 10.30 -0.76
N VAL A 184 -9.76 9.96 0.45
CA VAL A 184 -10.23 10.96 1.43
C VAL A 184 -9.10 11.77 2.06
N THR A 185 -7.88 11.22 2.11
CA THR A 185 -6.71 11.93 2.64
C THR A 185 -5.64 12.09 1.58
N GLN A 186 -5.34 13.35 1.26
CA GLN A 186 -4.27 13.73 0.33
C GLN A 186 -2.95 13.84 1.08
N PHE A 187 -2.00 12.96 0.75
CA PHE A 187 -0.69 12.94 1.38
C PHE A 187 0.36 13.75 0.60
N THR A 188 1.22 14.39 1.35
CA THR A 188 2.48 14.96 0.91
C THR A 188 3.59 14.41 1.81
N ARG A 189 4.85 14.50 1.39
CA ARG A 189 6.00 14.03 2.18
C ARG A 189 6.01 14.61 3.61
N GLY A 190 5.70 15.91 3.76
CA GLY A 190 5.66 16.58 5.06
C GLY A 190 4.49 16.08 5.93
N LYS A 191 3.30 15.96 5.35
CA LYS A 191 2.10 15.46 6.05
C LYS A 191 2.29 14.01 6.50
N LEU A 192 2.79 13.16 5.61
CA LEU A 192 3.05 11.76 5.92
C LEU A 192 4.05 11.61 7.08
N ARG A 193 5.17 12.35 7.03
CA ARG A 193 6.16 12.35 8.11
C ARG A 193 5.55 12.79 9.45
N ALA A 194 4.72 13.84 9.45
CA ALA A 194 4.08 14.34 10.67
C ALA A 194 3.12 13.33 11.28
N ILE A 195 2.32 12.63 10.46
CA ILE A 195 1.37 11.60 10.94
C ILE A 195 2.14 10.41 11.50
N LEU A 196 3.16 9.91 10.81
CA LEU A 196 4.01 8.82 11.27
C LEU A 196 4.68 9.13 12.61
N SER A 197 5.24 10.33 12.75
CA SER A 197 5.86 10.75 14.02
C SER A 197 4.84 10.84 15.16
N ARG A 198 3.62 11.33 14.90
CA ARG A 198 2.52 11.34 15.90
C ARG A 198 2.11 9.93 16.31
N ALA A 199 2.16 8.97 15.39
CA ALA A 199 1.86 7.57 15.63
C ALA A 199 3.00 6.78 16.31
N GLY A 200 4.11 7.45 16.68
CA GLY A 200 5.25 6.84 17.38
C GLY A 200 6.35 6.29 16.48
N TRP A 201 6.23 6.40 15.16
CA TRP A 201 7.21 5.86 14.23
C TRP A 201 8.41 6.79 14.03
N ARG A 202 9.59 6.22 14.03
CA ARG A 202 10.81 6.88 13.54
C ARG A 202 10.93 6.67 12.04
N VAL A 203 10.82 7.74 11.27
CA VAL A 203 10.99 7.69 9.80
C VAL A 203 12.47 7.51 9.46
N SER A 204 12.83 6.32 8.97
CA SER A 204 14.20 5.95 8.58
C SER A 204 14.52 6.40 7.16
N ASP A 205 13.57 6.25 6.23
CA ASP A 205 13.68 6.73 4.84
C ASP A 205 12.31 7.18 4.32
N ILE A 206 12.31 8.20 3.47
CA ILE A 206 11.11 8.69 2.78
C ILE A 206 11.51 9.24 1.42
N GLY A 207 10.94 8.68 0.39
CA GLY A 207 11.20 9.05 -1.01
C GLY A 207 9.96 8.97 -1.87
N THR A 208 10.18 9.10 -3.17
CA THR A 208 9.14 8.98 -4.20
C THR A 208 9.51 7.91 -5.21
N PHE A 209 8.54 7.44 -5.97
CA PHE A 209 8.71 6.49 -7.07
C PHE A 209 7.56 6.60 -8.08
N ASN A 210 7.68 5.87 -9.21
CA ASN A 210 6.70 5.93 -10.29
C ASN A 210 6.56 7.33 -10.92
N GLY A 211 7.69 7.90 -11.35
CA GLY A 211 7.73 9.18 -12.06
C GLY A 211 7.27 9.06 -13.52
N LEU A 212 8.19 9.19 -14.44
CA LEU A 212 7.95 9.12 -15.89
C LEU A 212 8.19 7.72 -16.49
N ALA A 213 8.93 6.86 -15.78
CA ALA A 213 9.30 5.53 -16.26
C ALA A 213 8.10 4.67 -16.73
N PRO A 214 6.93 4.63 -16.04
CA PRO A 214 5.77 3.87 -16.50
C PRO A 214 5.26 4.30 -17.86
N PHE A 215 5.33 5.59 -18.18
CA PHE A 215 4.87 6.14 -19.47
C PHE A 215 5.83 5.84 -20.61
N LEU A 216 7.09 5.51 -20.32
CA LEU A 216 8.08 5.08 -21.30
C LEU A 216 7.99 3.57 -21.58
N ALA A 217 7.38 2.78 -20.69
CA ALA A 217 7.30 1.33 -20.80
C ALA A 217 6.62 0.82 -22.10
N PRO A 218 5.57 1.46 -22.65
CA PRO A 218 4.97 1.07 -23.94
C PRO A 218 5.94 1.21 -25.13
N ILE A 219 6.90 2.10 -25.04
CA ILE A 219 7.90 2.35 -26.10
C ILE A 219 9.06 1.38 -25.95
N SER A 220 9.63 1.28 -24.73
CA SER A 220 10.73 0.38 -24.44
C SER A 220 10.82 0.08 -22.93
N ARG A 221 10.58 -1.18 -22.57
CA ARG A 221 10.75 -1.63 -21.18
C ARG A 221 12.18 -1.42 -20.66
N ARG A 222 13.20 -1.61 -21.53
CA ARG A 222 14.61 -1.41 -21.13
C ARG A 222 14.90 0.05 -20.78
N LEU A 223 14.42 0.97 -21.58
CA LEU A 223 14.56 2.42 -21.31
C LEU A 223 13.77 2.82 -20.06
N ALA A 224 12.56 2.30 -19.88
CA ALA A 224 11.76 2.54 -18.69
C ALA A 224 12.47 2.07 -17.41
N LEU A 225 13.06 0.87 -17.40
CA LEU A 225 13.84 0.36 -16.26
C LEU A 225 15.10 1.19 -15.99
N SER A 226 15.75 1.70 -17.04
CA SER A 226 16.93 2.58 -16.88
C SER A 226 16.52 3.93 -16.30
N LEU A 227 15.41 4.51 -16.75
CA LEU A 227 14.87 5.74 -16.21
C LEU A 227 14.42 5.55 -14.76
N GLU A 228 13.70 4.47 -14.43
CA GLU A 228 13.30 4.17 -13.05
C GLU A 228 14.49 4.09 -12.09
N LYS A 229 15.62 3.49 -12.53
CA LYS A 229 16.85 3.47 -11.71
C LYS A 229 17.39 4.88 -11.46
N PHE A 230 17.39 5.73 -12.47
CA PHE A 230 17.80 7.12 -12.33
C PHE A 230 16.83 7.90 -11.42
N GLU A 231 15.53 7.77 -11.64
CA GLU A 231 14.48 8.36 -10.80
C GLU A 231 14.68 7.94 -9.32
N PHE A 232 14.92 6.65 -9.07
CA PHE A 232 15.17 6.16 -7.72
C PHE A 232 16.40 6.77 -7.06
N LEU A 233 17.49 7.02 -7.79
CA LEU A 233 18.66 7.72 -7.25
C LEU A 233 18.33 9.17 -6.85
N CYS A 234 17.37 9.78 -7.50
CA CYS A 234 16.91 11.15 -7.26
C CYS A 234 15.63 11.23 -6.42
N ASN A 235 15.13 10.13 -5.87
CA ASN A 235 13.80 10.01 -5.23
C ASN A 235 13.56 10.95 -4.04
N ARG A 236 14.61 11.47 -3.43
CA ARG A 236 14.54 12.43 -2.32
C ARG A 236 14.33 13.86 -2.81
N VAL A 237 14.67 14.15 -4.05
CA VAL A 237 14.59 15.48 -4.68
C VAL A 237 13.40 15.57 -5.63
N LEU A 238 13.19 14.53 -6.43
CA LEU A 238 12.08 14.46 -7.37
C LEU A 238 10.74 14.34 -6.65
N ALA A 239 9.71 14.93 -7.25
CA ALA A 239 8.33 14.82 -6.78
C ALA A 239 7.55 13.85 -7.69
N GLU A 240 7.88 12.56 -7.58
CA GLU A 240 7.24 11.50 -8.36
C GLU A 240 5.84 11.17 -7.79
N ASN A 241 5.09 10.35 -8.51
CA ASN A 241 3.65 10.19 -8.33
C ASN A 241 3.25 9.45 -7.04
N LEU A 242 4.11 8.58 -6.53
CA LEU A 242 3.87 7.86 -5.29
C LEU A 242 4.96 8.18 -4.26
N LEU A 243 4.56 8.25 -3.00
CA LEU A 243 5.44 8.29 -1.84
C LEU A 243 5.72 6.86 -1.36
N PHE A 244 6.93 6.62 -0.87
CA PHE A 244 7.21 5.49 0.01
C PHE A 244 7.82 5.97 1.32
N CYS A 245 7.62 5.20 2.37
CA CYS A 245 8.23 5.46 3.66
C CYS A 245 8.65 4.14 4.32
N LEU A 246 9.88 4.11 4.82
CA LEU A 246 10.38 3.07 5.71
C LEU A 246 10.54 3.67 7.10
N CYS A 247 9.90 3.04 8.08
CA CYS A 247 9.91 3.46 9.47
C CYS A 247 10.43 2.34 10.35
N SER A 248 10.94 2.69 11.52
CA SER A 248 11.33 1.74 12.56
C SER A 248 10.64 2.09 13.88
N LYS A 249 10.31 1.04 14.65
CA LYS A 249 9.97 1.15 16.06
C LYS A 249 11.27 1.17 16.87
N GLU A 250 11.41 2.11 17.78
CA GLU A 250 12.57 2.13 18.67
C GLU A 250 12.60 0.87 19.57
N LEU A 251 13.79 0.51 20.03
CA LEU A 251 14.04 -0.67 20.89
C LEU A 251 13.43 -0.49 22.29
#